data_ff24ccdb79279334a00e4edd4093fb4b
#
_entry.id   ff24ccdb79279334a00e4edd4093fb4b
#
_cell.length_a   1.000
_cell.length_b   1.000
_cell.length_c   1.000
_cell.angle_alpha   90.00
_cell.angle_beta   90.00
_cell.angle_gamma   90.00
#
_symmetry.space_group_name_H-M   'P 1'
#
loop_
_entity.id
_entity.type
_entity.pdbx_description
1 polymer ?
#
loop_
_entity_poly.entity_id
_entity_poly.type
_entity_poly.pdbx_seq_one_letter_code
_entity_poly.pdbx_strand_id
1 'polypeptide(L)'
;EMCIRDRLLVSVAMLSIFSCSDDDDDTLGVWYRRSDFDGRAREDAAGFVIGNRGYLCGGYRGKDQREKDCWEYNIDNDWWTQCKDMPDDATARNGAAGFAVGSKGYVTTGYTVYKDDDPMHTGGYAYLKDTWEYDPATNEWRQMDDYPGDARINAIAFTIGNYGYVGTGQSKDDKQTKDFYRFDPTAPSGSQWSIVNGFGGQKRTGGLSFIIDNVAYI
;
A
#
# COMPACT_ATOMS: atom_id res chain seq x y z
N GLU A 1 -2.90 59.57 29.32
CA GLU A 1 -2.37 59.24 27.96
C GLU A 1 -1.93 57.76 27.77
N MET A 2 -2.02 56.95 28.79
CA MET A 2 -1.56 55.54 28.74
C MET A 2 -2.70 54.51 28.52
N CYS A 3 -3.94 54.95 28.48
CA CYS A 3 -5.11 54.07 28.46
C CYS A 3 -5.66 53.74 27.02
N ILE A 4 -5.24 54.49 25.99
CA ILE A 4 -5.79 54.33 24.62
C ILE A 4 -4.93 53.33 23.81
N ARG A 5 -3.65 53.17 24.15
CA ARG A 5 -2.74 52.24 23.44
C ARG A 5 -3.02 50.77 23.79
N ASP A 6 -3.38 50.48 25.05
CA ASP A 6 -3.64 49.11 25.50
C ASP A 6 -5.00 48.60 25.00
N ARG A 7 -5.96 49.48 24.76
CA ARG A 7 -7.26 49.06 24.21
C ARG A 7 -7.21 48.74 22.70
N LEU A 8 -6.30 49.37 21.97
CA LEU A 8 -6.11 49.13 20.54
C LEU A 8 -5.37 47.79 20.30
N LEU A 9 -4.44 47.43 21.19
CA LEU A 9 -3.73 46.17 21.12
C LEU A 9 -4.62 44.97 21.49
N VAL A 10 -5.52 45.14 22.46
CA VAL A 10 -6.50 44.11 22.83
C VAL A 10 -7.55 43.91 21.72
N SER A 11 -7.95 44.98 21.04
CA SER A 11 -8.90 44.92 19.93
C SER A 11 -8.30 44.24 18.70
N VAL A 12 -7.01 44.48 18.41
CA VAL A 12 -6.29 43.83 17.29
C VAL A 12 -6.01 42.34 17.60
N ALA A 13 -5.70 41.99 18.87
CA ALA A 13 -5.52 40.64 19.29
C ALA A 13 -6.84 39.82 19.26
N MET A 14 -7.97 40.45 19.56
CA MET A 14 -9.28 39.81 19.46
C MET A 14 -9.76 39.62 18.01
N LEU A 15 -9.36 40.52 17.08
CA LEU A 15 -9.68 40.37 15.67
C LEU A 15 -8.88 39.24 14.99
N SER A 16 -7.73 38.87 15.53
CA SER A 16 -6.95 37.74 15.03
C SER A 16 -7.40 36.38 15.52
N ILE A 17 -8.29 36.31 16.53
CA ILE A 17 -8.85 35.08 17.07
C ILE A 17 -10.14 34.66 16.34
N PHE A 18 -10.74 35.55 15.57
CA PHE A 18 -11.96 35.28 14.79
C PHE A 18 -11.70 35.03 13.29
N SER A 19 -10.44 34.73 12.92
CA SER A 19 -10.11 34.41 11.54
C SER A 19 -10.26 32.92 11.20
N CYS A 20 -10.98 32.18 12.02
CA CYS A 20 -11.47 30.83 11.69
C CYS A 20 -12.93 30.76 12.07
N SER A 21 -13.79 31.52 11.40
CA SER A 21 -15.22 31.20 11.35
C SER A 21 -15.40 30.30 10.15
N ASP A 22 -15.40 29.03 10.39
CA ASP A 22 -15.89 28.03 9.46
C ASP A 22 -17.41 28.14 9.42
N ASP A 23 -17.90 29.01 8.57
CA ASP A 23 -19.31 29.01 8.15
C ASP A 23 -19.45 28.46 6.72
N ASP A 24 -18.53 27.61 6.31
CA ASP A 24 -18.73 26.74 5.17
C ASP A 24 -19.09 25.33 5.67
N ASP A 25 -20.34 25.18 6.04
CA ASP A 25 -21.04 23.89 6.24
C ASP A 25 -21.10 23.08 4.93
N ASP A 26 -20.33 23.49 3.92
CA ASP A 26 -20.27 22.85 2.63
C ASP A 26 -19.14 21.80 2.60
N THR A 27 -19.48 20.58 3.12
CA THR A 27 -19.14 19.38 2.37
C THR A 27 -17.70 18.88 2.42
N LEU A 28 -17.03 18.94 3.53
CA LEU A 28 -15.79 18.15 3.69
C LEU A 28 -16.06 16.65 3.92
N GLY A 29 -17.31 16.21 3.72
CA GLY A 29 -17.70 14.84 3.96
C GLY A 29 -18.02 14.57 5.44
N VAL A 30 -18.74 13.50 5.70
CA VAL A 30 -19.01 13.02 7.04
C VAL A 30 -17.98 11.96 7.40
N TRP A 31 -17.17 12.23 8.44
CA TRP A 31 -16.17 11.30 8.90
C TRP A 31 -16.72 10.48 10.06
N TYR A 32 -16.61 9.15 9.95
CA TYR A 32 -16.97 8.22 11.01
C TYR A 32 -15.72 7.52 11.51
N ARG A 33 -15.49 7.55 12.82
CA ARG A 33 -14.45 6.73 13.43
C ARG A 33 -14.86 5.26 13.30
N ARG A 34 -13.95 4.42 12.87
CA ARG A 34 -14.05 2.97 12.83
C ARG A 34 -13.12 2.35 13.87
N SER A 35 -13.18 1.02 14.03
CA SER A 35 -12.30 0.29 14.93
C SER A 35 -10.83 0.57 14.63
N ASP A 36 -10.04 0.69 15.67
CA ASP A 36 -8.60 0.79 15.54
C ASP A 36 -8.04 -0.55 15.02
N PHE A 37 -6.89 -0.50 14.37
CA PHE A 37 -6.22 -1.69 13.85
C PHE A 37 -5.72 -2.57 15.00
N ASP A 38 -6.14 -3.84 15.06
CA ASP A 38 -5.80 -4.78 16.14
C ASP A 38 -4.37 -5.33 16.05
N GLY A 39 -3.73 -5.20 14.90
CA GLY A 39 -2.34 -5.59 14.72
C GLY A 39 -1.35 -4.55 15.25
N ARG A 40 -0.08 -4.81 15.07
CA ARG A 40 0.98 -3.87 15.47
C ARG A 40 1.00 -2.66 14.55
N ALA A 41 1.18 -1.46 15.11
CA ALA A 41 1.33 -0.21 14.35
C ALA A 41 2.48 -0.36 13.34
N ARG A 42 2.22 0.05 12.10
CA ARG A 42 3.12 -0.14 10.95
C ARG A 42 2.90 0.90 9.87
N GLU A 43 3.86 1.04 9.01
CA GLU A 43 3.78 1.83 7.78
C GLU A 43 4.13 0.97 6.57
N ASP A 44 3.85 1.44 5.36
CA ASP A 44 4.19 0.80 4.09
C ASP A 44 3.69 -0.65 3.95
N ALA A 45 2.56 -1.00 4.55
CA ALA A 45 1.92 -2.29 4.34
C ALA A 45 1.26 -2.35 2.94
N ALA A 46 1.23 -3.54 2.35
CA ALA A 46 0.44 -3.79 1.15
C ALA A 46 -1.05 -3.87 1.50
N GLY A 47 -1.88 -3.15 0.73
CA GLY A 47 -3.33 -3.16 0.91
C GLY A 47 -4.06 -3.57 -0.37
N PHE A 48 -5.18 -4.29 -0.20
CA PHE A 48 -6.12 -4.61 -1.29
C PHE A 48 -7.53 -4.82 -0.74
N VAL A 49 -8.52 -4.84 -1.62
CA VAL A 49 -9.93 -5.02 -1.27
C VAL A 49 -10.53 -6.16 -2.07
N ILE A 50 -11.26 -7.07 -1.41
CA ILE A 50 -12.05 -8.14 -2.03
C ILE A 50 -13.48 -8.03 -1.54
N GLY A 51 -14.40 -7.69 -2.43
CA GLY A 51 -15.79 -7.44 -2.06
C GLY A 51 -15.90 -6.35 -0.99
N ASN A 52 -16.45 -6.70 0.18
CA ASN A 52 -16.64 -5.80 1.32
C ASN A 52 -15.59 -6.02 2.43
N ARG A 53 -14.39 -6.46 2.07
CA ARG A 53 -13.28 -6.76 2.98
C ARG A 53 -12.04 -6.03 2.54
N GLY A 54 -11.42 -5.27 3.46
CA GLY A 54 -10.08 -4.70 3.27
C GLY A 54 -9.02 -5.64 3.83
N TYR A 55 -7.90 -5.75 3.15
CA TYR A 55 -6.76 -6.56 3.59
C TYR A 55 -5.52 -5.70 3.72
N LEU A 56 -4.73 -5.99 4.76
CA LEU A 56 -3.48 -5.30 5.05
C LEU A 56 -2.42 -6.34 5.40
N CYS A 57 -1.35 -6.42 4.59
CA CYS A 57 -0.33 -7.46 4.71
C CYS A 57 1.07 -6.87 4.74
N GLY A 58 1.94 -7.41 5.61
CA GLY A 58 3.30 -6.94 5.76
C GLY A 58 3.40 -5.55 6.37
N GLY A 59 4.45 -4.81 6.02
CA GLY A 59 4.73 -3.46 6.50
C GLY A 59 5.93 -3.38 7.42
N TYR A 60 6.33 -2.15 7.75
CA TYR A 60 7.47 -1.82 8.59
C TYR A 60 7.02 -1.23 9.92
N ARG A 61 7.59 -1.69 11.02
CA ARG A 61 7.25 -1.24 12.36
C ARG A 61 8.41 -0.58 13.12
N GLY A 62 9.44 -0.18 12.42
CA GLY A 62 10.64 0.42 12.99
C GLY A 62 11.69 -0.61 13.41
N LYS A 63 12.91 -0.14 13.69
CA LYS A 63 14.05 -0.95 14.14
C LYS A 63 14.35 -2.14 13.22
N ASP A 64 14.30 -1.91 11.91
CA ASP A 64 14.52 -2.90 10.86
C ASP A 64 13.59 -4.14 10.91
N GLN A 65 12.45 -4.00 11.56
CA GLN A 65 11.46 -5.07 11.66
C GLN A 65 10.37 -4.91 10.62
N ARG A 66 10.16 -5.95 9.85
CA ARG A 66 9.10 -6.06 8.86
C ARG A 66 8.22 -7.24 9.20
N GLU A 67 6.95 -7.11 8.84
CA GLU A 67 5.95 -8.12 9.10
C GLU A 67 5.67 -8.95 7.84
N LYS A 68 5.13 -10.13 8.03
CA LYS A 68 4.54 -10.99 6.99
C LYS A 68 3.15 -11.47 7.36
N ASP A 69 2.60 -10.93 8.46
CA ASP A 69 1.22 -11.14 8.84
C ASP A 69 0.26 -10.46 7.86
N CYS A 70 -0.93 -10.98 7.79
CA CYS A 70 -2.02 -10.41 7.00
C CYS A 70 -3.26 -10.26 7.87
N TRP A 71 -4.01 -9.19 7.66
CA TRP A 71 -5.19 -8.84 8.42
C TRP A 71 -6.34 -8.52 7.50
N GLU A 72 -7.53 -8.99 7.85
CA GLU A 72 -8.79 -8.67 7.20
C GLU A 72 -9.56 -7.65 8.04
N TYR A 73 -10.00 -6.56 7.43
CA TYR A 73 -10.98 -5.65 7.99
C TYR A 73 -12.37 -5.94 7.42
N ASN A 74 -13.30 -6.24 8.29
CA ASN A 74 -14.69 -6.44 7.94
C ASN A 74 -15.46 -5.13 8.13
N ILE A 75 -15.87 -4.50 7.02
CA ILE A 75 -16.55 -3.20 7.06
C ILE A 75 -17.96 -3.28 7.69
N ASP A 76 -18.62 -4.42 7.58
CA ASP A 76 -19.99 -4.59 8.09
C ASP A 76 -20.01 -4.68 9.62
N ASN A 77 -19.04 -5.37 10.18
CA ASN A 77 -18.92 -5.63 11.61
C ASN A 77 -17.95 -4.70 12.33
N ASP A 78 -17.22 -3.89 11.56
CA ASP A 78 -16.24 -2.92 12.07
C ASP A 78 -15.18 -3.55 12.98
N TRP A 79 -14.56 -4.64 12.53
CA TRP A 79 -13.47 -5.29 13.27
C TRP A 79 -12.39 -5.85 12.36
N TRP A 80 -11.22 -6.09 12.93
CA TRP A 80 -10.09 -6.73 12.31
C TRP A 80 -9.98 -8.20 12.73
N THR A 81 -9.52 -9.04 11.82
CA THR A 81 -9.22 -10.45 12.07
C THR A 81 -7.88 -10.79 11.46
N GLN A 82 -7.00 -11.42 12.22
CA GLN A 82 -5.75 -11.89 11.64
C GLN A 82 -6.00 -13.08 10.72
N CYS A 83 -5.51 -12.97 9.51
CA CYS A 83 -5.46 -14.05 8.53
C CYS A 83 -4.23 -14.92 8.75
N LYS A 84 -4.09 -15.97 7.94
CA LYS A 84 -2.84 -16.73 7.90
C LYS A 84 -1.71 -15.82 7.42
N ASP A 85 -0.60 -15.87 8.13
CA ASP A 85 0.62 -15.16 7.74
C ASP A 85 1.14 -15.70 6.39
N MET A 86 1.87 -14.87 5.66
CA MET A 86 2.61 -15.33 4.48
C MET A 86 3.53 -16.50 4.88
N PRO A 87 3.72 -17.49 4.00
CA PRO A 87 4.48 -18.71 4.31
C PRO A 87 5.92 -18.46 4.76
N ASP A 88 6.58 -19.48 5.29
CA ASP A 88 7.94 -19.35 5.81
C ASP A 88 8.97 -19.02 4.72
N ASP A 89 8.74 -19.45 3.50
CA ASP A 89 9.52 -19.14 2.31
C ASP A 89 9.25 -17.73 1.75
N ALA A 90 8.16 -17.07 2.18
CA ALA A 90 7.95 -15.66 1.89
C ALA A 90 8.76 -14.77 2.83
N THR A 91 9.37 -13.74 2.28
CA THR A 91 10.15 -12.78 3.05
C THR A 91 9.26 -11.69 3.64
N ALA A 92 9.44 -11.37 4.94
CA ALA A 92 8.81 -10.21 5.59
C ALA A 92 9.22 -8.93 4.86
N ARG A 93 8.26 -8.04 4.56
CA ARG A 93 8.47 -6.93 3.63
C ARG A 93 7.65 -5.68 3.94
N ASN A 94 8.14 -4.55 3.45
CA ASN A 94 7.38 -3.31 3.37
C ASN A 94 7.43 -2.73 1.95
N GLY A 95 6.56 -1.75 1.66
CA GLY A 95 6.49 -1.11 0.35
C GLY A 95 6.16 -2.05 -0.81
N ALA A 96 5.53 -3.19 -0.51
CA ALA A 96 5.04 -4.12 -1.51
C ALA A 96 3.78 -3.57 -2.18
N ALA A 97 3.57 -3.97 -3.43
CA ALA A 97 2.34 -3.68 -4.15
C ALA A 97 1.28 -4.74 -3.82
N GLY A 98 0.08 -4.26 -3.45
CA GLY A 98 -1.10 -5.10 -3.18
C GLY A 98 -2.20 -4.82 -4.20
N PHE A 99 -2.88 -5.85 -4.68
CA PHE A 99 -4.04 -5.75 -5.56
C PHE A 99 -4.92 -7.00 -5.44
N ALA A 100 -6.14 -6.94 -5.94
CA ALA A 100 -7.04 -8.10 -5.96
C ALA A 100 -7.52 -8.38 -7.38
N VAL A 101 -7.64 -9.64 -7.76
CA VAL A 101 -8.29 -10.07 -9.01
C VAL A 101 -9.34 -11.13 -8.66
N GLY A 102 -10.59 -10.86 -9.04
CA GLY A 102 -11.71 -11.71 -8.65
C GLY A 102 -11.86 -11.78 -7.13
N SER A 103 -11.83 -12.98 -6.57
CA SER A 103 -11.98 -13.23 -5.13
C SER A 103 -10.64 -13.45 -4.40
N LYS A 104 -9.51 -13.14 -5.01
CA LYS A 104 -8.19 -13.38 -4.45
C LYS A 104 -7.37 -12.11 -4.37
N GLY A 105 -6.50 -12.02 -3.34
CA GLY A 105 -5.55 -10.94 -3.15
C GLY A 105 -4.15 -11.33 -3.60
N TYR A 106 -3.36 -10.34 -3.98
CA TYR A 106 -2.00 -10.54 -4.43
C TYR A 106 -1.07 -9.53 -3.78
N VAL A 107 0.09 -10.01 -3.34
CA VAL A 107 1.18 -9.18 -2.81
C VAL A 107 2.44 -9.49 -3.62
N THR A 108 3.07 -8.47 -4.17
CA THR A 108 4.28 -8.61 -4.97
C THR A 108 5.27 -7.48 -4.70
N THR A 109 6.52 -7.69 -5.03
CA THR A 109 7.59 -6.70 -4.84
C THR A 109 7.83 -6.38 -3.37
N GLY A 110 8.44 -5.24 -3.09
CA GLY A 110 8.72 -4.79 -1.73
C GLY A 110 10.18 -4.83 -1.37
N TYR A 111 10.46 -4.63 -0.10
CA TYR A 111 11.80 -4.44 0.44
C TYR A 111 11.95 -5.11 1.81
N THR A 112 13.11 -5.65 2.06
CA THR A 112 13.48 -6.22 3.36
C THR A 112 14.90 -5.86 3.76
N VAL A 113 15.19 -6.08 5.04
CA VAL A 113 16.57 -6.05 5.58
C VAL A 113 16.83 -7.40 6.24
N TYR A 114 17.89 -8.05 5.83
CA TYR A 114 18.39 -9.25 6.48
C TYR A 114 19.34 -8.85 7.60
N LYS A 115 19.28 -9.55 8.71
CA LYS A 115 20.23 -9.36 9.81
C LYS A 115 21.58 -9.95 9.42
N ASP A 116 22.64 -9.40 10.00
CA ASP A 116 24.01 -9.89 9.75
C ASP A 116 24.23 -11.35 10.21
N ASP A 117 23.40 -11.84 11.12
CA ASP A 117 23.43 -13.21 11.65
C ASP A 117 22.43 -14.15 10.93
N ASP A 118 21.80 -13.72 9.84
CA ASP A 118 20.92 -14.56 9.04
C ASP A 118 21.72 -15.66 8.32
N PRO A 119 21.49 -16.95 8.64
CA PRO A 119 22.30 -18.04 8.05
C PRO A 119 22.07 -18.24 6.54
N MET A 120 20.98 -17.70 6.00
CA MET A 120 20.59 -17.84 4.59
C MET A 120 21.03 -16.65 3.74
N HIS A 121 21.36 -15.51 4.37
CA HIS A 121 21.67 -14.24 3.70
C HIS A 121 22.88 -13.58 4.36
N THR A 122 23.67 -12.89 3.58
CA THR A 122 24.90 -12.21 4.04
C THR A 122 24.65 -10.84 4.68
N GLY A 123 23.49 -10.65 5.32
CA GLY A 123 23.10 -9.35 5.88
C GLY A 123 22.78 -8.30 4.82
N GLY A 124 22.33 -7.13 5.24
CA GLY A 124 21.99 -6.03 4.35
C GLY A 124 20.53 -6.04 3.90
N TYR A 125 20.22 -5.37 2.80
CA TYR A 125 18.87 -5.17 2.31
C TYR A 125 18.66 -5.78 0.92
N ALA A 126 17.41 -6.17 0.65
CA ALA A 126 16.99 -6.70 -0.64
C ALA A 126 15.69 -6.10 -1.12
N TYR A 127 15.64 -5.80 -2.40
CA TYR A 127 14.40 -5.56 -3.13
C TYR A 127 13.86 -6.90 -3.60
N LEU A 128 12.54 -7.05 -3.50
CA LEU A 128 11.85 -8.30 -3.77
C LEU A 128 11.08 -8.20 -5.09
N LYS A 129 10.75 -9.35 -5.67
CA LYS A 129 9.94 -9.47 -6.89
C LYS A 129 9.05 -10.71 -6.91
N ASP A 130 9.10 -11.54 -5.87
CA ASP A 130 8.20 -12.66 -5.71
C ASP A 130 6.75 -12.18 -5.62
N THR A 131 5.82 -13.01 -6.09
CA THR A 131 4.39 -12.74 -6.06
C THR A 131 3.67 -13.82 -5.29
N TRP A 132 2.78 -13.41 -4.40
CA TRP A 132 2.01 -14.29 -3.54
C TRP A 132 0.53 -14.05 -3.71
N GLU A 133 -0.24 -15.12 -3.91
CA GLU A 133 -1.70 -15.14 -3.93
C GLU A 133 -2.23 -15.50 -2.56
N TYR A 134 -3.20 -14.76 -2.06
CA TYR A 134 -4.00 -15.09 -0.88
C TYR A 134 -5.42 -15.45 -1.29
N ASP A 135 -5.88 -16.60 -0.84
CA ASP A 135 -7.27 -17.06 -1.01
C ASP A 135 -8.04 -16.94 0.31
N PRO A 136 -8.94 -15.96 0.47
CA PRO A 136 -9.72 -15.81 1.69
C PRO A 136 -10.65 -16.99 1.98
N ALA A 137 -11.09 -17.73 0.95
CA ALA A 137 -12.00 -18.85 1.14
C ALA A 137 -11.35 -20.03 1.87
N THR A 138 -10.05 -20.21 1.68
CA THR A 138 -9.26 -21.27 2.32
C THR A 138 -8.34 -20.75 3.42
N ASN A 139 -8.15 -19.43 3.49
CA ASN A 139 -7.16 -18.76 4.33
C ASN A 139 -5.74 -19.29 4.05
N GLU A 140 -5.39 -19.43 2.76
CA GLU A 140 -4.12 -20.02 2.33
C GLU A 140 -3.38 -19.09 1.36
N TRP A 141 -2.06 -19.18 1.39
CA TRP A 141 -1.16 -18.50 0.48
C TRP A 141 -0.56 -19.45 -0.55
N ARG A 142 -0.32 -18.95 -1.75
CA ARG A 142 0.34 -19.68 -2.83
C ARG A 142 1.32 -18.77 -3.56
N GLN A 143 2.51 -19.26 -3.85
CA GLN A 143 3.46 -18.55 -4.69
C GLN A 143 3.02 -18.59 -6.15
N MET A 144 3.13 -17.47 -6.79
CA MET A 144 2.87 -17.26 -8.22
C MET A 144 4.19 -16.98 -8.94
N ASP A 145 4.13 -16.70 -10.26
CA ASP A 145 5.31 -16.28 -11.00
C ASP A 145 5.86 -14.96 -10.44
N ASP A 146 7.17 -14.86 -10.39
CA ASP A 146 7.84 -13.62 -9.99
C ASP A 146 7.48 -12.45 -10.92
N TYR A 147 7.37 -11.25 -10.35
CA TYR A 147 7.27 -10.02 -11.12
C TYR A 147 8.47 -9.90 -12.08
N PRO A 148 8.25 -9.76 -13.40
CA PRO A 148 9.35 -9.92 -14.38
C PRO A 148 10.25 -8.69 -14.52
N GLY A 149 9.81 -7.52 -14.01
CA GLY A 149 10.65 -6.33 -13.99
C GLY A 149 11.73 -6.39 -12.90
N ASP A 150 12.48 -5.30 -12.76
CA ASP A 150 13.44 -5.16 -11.67
C ASP A 150 12.73 -5.27 -10.32
N ALA A 151 13.34 -5.96 -9.37
CA ALA A 151 12.89 -5.98 -7.97
C ALA A 151 12.80 -4.55 -7.43
N ARG A 152 11.71 -4.20 -6.75
CA ARG A 152 11.38 -2.80 -6.44
C ARG A 152 10.51 -2.61 -5.22
N ILE A 153 10.48 -1.39 -4.72
CA ILE A 153 9.63 -0.91 -3.64
C ILE A 153 8.68 0.17 -4.16
N ASN A 154 7.54 0.34 -3.51
CA ASN A 154 6.59 1.41 -3.76
C ASN A 154 6.11 1.48 -5.23
N ALA A 155 5.93 0.31 -5.82
CA ALA A 155 5.24 0.17 -7.10
C ALA A 155 3.75 0.46 -6.94
N ILE A 156 3.14 1.02 -7.98
CA ILE A 156 1.69 1.20 -8.07
C ILE A 156 1.08 -0.10 -8.56
N ALA A 157 -0.03 -0.52 -7.94
CA ALA A 157 -0.82 -1.65 -8.41
C ALA A 157 -2.30 -1.27 -8.54
N PHE A 158 -2.97 -1.84 -9.53
CA PHE A 158 -4.40 -1.70 -9.75
C PHE A 158 -4.95 -2.88 -10.54
N THR A 159 -6.27 -2.98 -10.61
CA THR A 159 -6.97 -4.06 -11.32
C THR A 159 -7.93 -3.48 -12.35
N ILE A 160 -7.90 -4.01 -13.56
CA ILE A 160 -8.88 -3.73 -14.60
C ILE A 160 -9.40 -5.06 -15.14
N GLY A 161 -10.71 -5.27 -15.01
CA GLY A 161 -11.33 -6.54 -15.39
C GLY A 161 -10.75 -7.70 -14.60
N ASN A 162 -10.23 -8.71 -15.30
CA ASN A 162 -9.68 -9.92 -14.69
C ASN A 162 -8.15 -9.90 -14.57
N TYR A 163 -7.52 -8.73 -14.66
CA TYR A 163 -6.07 -8.59 -14.68
C TYR A 163 -5.58 -7.61 -13.63
N GLY A 164 -4.50 -7.97 -12.94
CA GLY A 164 -3.72 -7.04 -12.15
C GLY A 164 -2.71 -6.29 -13.01
N TYR A 165 -2.35 -5.10 -12.60
CA TYR A 165 -1.31 -4.28 -13.23
C TYR A 165 -0.38 -3.74 -12.17
N VAL A 166 0.92 -3.89 -12.37
CA VAL A 166 1.94 -3.42 -11.45
C VAL A 166 3.03 -2.68 -12.24
N GLY A 167 3.44 -1.54 -11.74
CA GLY A 167 4.47 -0.75 -12.41
C GLY A 167 4.96 0.43 -11.60
N THR A 168 5.83 1.23 -12.19
CA THR A 168 6.54 2.32 -11.51
C THR A 168 7.35 1.81 -10.30
N GLY A 169 7.56 2.64 -9.28
CA GLY A 169 8.33 2.27 -8.11
C GLY A 169 9.82 2.57 -8.25
N GLN A 170 10.56 2.14 -7.24
CA GLN A 170 11.99 2.35 -7.13
C GLN A 170 12.71 1.01 -7.04
N SER A 171 13.63 0.76 -7.98
CA SER A 171 14.50 -0.41 -7.97
C SER A 171 15.77 -0.12 -7.19
N LYS A 172 16.63 -1.13 -7.08
CA LYS A 172 17.97 -1.00 -6.53
C LYS A 172 18.72 0.19 -7.17
N ASP A 173 19.57 0.84 -6.41
CA ASP A 173 20.33 2.04 -6.81
C ASP A 173 19.47 3.28 -7.04
N ASP A 174 18.37 3.40 -6.30
CA ASP A 174 17.44 4.55 -6.31
C ASP A 174 16.86 4.88 -7.70
N LYS A 175 16.78 3.91 -8.58
CA LYS A 175 16.25 4.09 -9.93
C LYS A 175 14.73 4.02 -9.93
N GLN A 176 14.10 5.15 -10.14
CA GLN A 176 12.67 5.20 -10.41
C GLN A 176 12.35 4.63 -11.79
N THR A 177 11.23 3.91 -11.89
CA THR A 177 10.80 3.23 -13.11
C THR A 177 9.47 3.78 -13.64
N LYS A 178 9.09 3.40 -14.87
CA LYS A 178 7.80 3.71 -15.47
C LYS A 178 7.22 2.56 -16.30
N ASP A 179 7.85 1.40 -16.24
CA ASP A 179 7.35 0.19 -16.85
C ASP A 179 6.12 -0.33 -16.12
N PHE A 180 5.25 -1.02 -16.83
CA PHE A 180 4.10 -1.73 -16.30
C PHE A 180 4.04 -3.14 -16.84
N TYR A 181 3.56 -4.04 -15.99
CA TYR A 181 3.29 -5.43 -16.34
C TYR A 181 1.86 -5.77 -15.93
N ARG A 182 1.21 -6.56 -16.79
CA ARG A 182 -0.11 -7.13 -16.56
C ARG A 182 0.04 -8.54 -16.02
N PHE A 183 -0.69 -8.82 -14.97
CA PHE A 183 -0.78 -10.13 -14.33
C PHE A 183 -2.09 -10.82 -14.69
N ASP A 184 -2.01 -12.05 -15.17
CA ASP A 184 -3.13 -12.94 -15.41
C ASP A 184 -3.05 -14.15 -14.47
N PRO A 185 -3.85 -14.20 -13.39
CA PRO A 185 -3.78 -15.30 -12.43
C PRO A 185 -4.24 -16.64 -13.00
N THR A 186 -4.91 -16.65 -14.16
CA THR A 186 -5.44 -17.86 -14.79
C THR A 186 -4.46 -18.46 -15.81
N ALA A 187 -3.44 -17.71 -16.19
CA ALA A 187 -2.43 -18.21 -17.10
C ALA A 187 -1.55 -19.30 -16.45
N PRO A 188 -0.99 -20.22 -17.25
CA PRO A 188 -0.06 -21.22 -16.73
C PRO A 188 1.16 -20.58 -16.06
N SER A 189 1.74 -21.27 -15.06
CA SER A 189 3.00 -20.86 -14.47
C SER A 189 4.09 -20.66 -15.55
N GLY A 190 4.89 -19.63 -15.39
CA GLY A 190 5.86 -19.15 -16.38
C GLY A 190 5.29 -18.20 -17.42
N SER A 191 3.96 -17.91 -17.40
CA SER A 191 3.28 -17.06 -18.38
C SER A 191 2.27 -16.10 -17.76
N GLN A 192 2.27 -15.97 -16.42
CA GLN A 192 1.28 -15.16 -15.71
C GLN A 192 1.50 -13.65 -15.87
N TRP A 193 2.71 -13.24 -16.17
CA TRP A 193 3.06 -11.86 -16.39
C TRP A 193 3.33 -11.54 -17.86
N SER A 194 2.90 -10.38 -18.31
CA SER A 194 3.21 -9.83 -19.63
C SER A 194 3.50 -8.34 -19.56
N ILE A 195 4.48 -7.88 -20.33
CA ILE A 195 4.78 -6.46 -20.40
C ILE A 195 3.63 -5.73 -21.11
N VAL A 196 3.30 -4.54 -20.63
CA VAL A 196 2.39 -3.62 -21.29
C VAL A 196 3.13 -2.33 -21.61
N ASN A 197 2.59 -1.53 -22.52
CA ASN A 197 3.16 -0.23 -22.83
C ASN A 197 3.17 0.61 -21.52
N GLY A 198 4.32 1.21 -21.22
CA GLY A 198 4.45 2.10 -20.09
C GLY A 198 3.51 3.31 -20.23
N PHE A 199 3.12 3.88 -19.09
CA PHE A 199 2.32 5.10 -19.14
C PHE A 199 3.15 6.30 -19.64
N GLY A 200 2.47 7.31 -20.23
CA GLY A 200 3.14 8.46 -20.83
C GLY A 200 3.77 9.47 -19.86
N GLY A 201 3.66 9.22 -18.55
CA GLY A 201 4.18 10.11 -17.50
C GLY A 201 5.67 9.91 -17.21
N GLN A 202 6.14 10.68 -16.23
CA GLN A 202 7.52 10.58 -15.73
C GLN A 202 7.70 9.34 -14.84
N LYS A 203 8.93 8.85 -14.73
CA LYS A 203 9.32 7.84 -13.75
C LYS A 203 8.96 8.30 -12.35
N ARG A 204 8.41 7.42 -11.52
CA ARG A 204 7.95 7.78 -10.16
C ARG A 204 7.94 6.59 -9.21
N THR A 205 7.86 6.89 -7.92
CA THR A 205 7.70 5.94 -6.83
C THR A 205 6.68 6.49 -5.83
N GLY A 206 5.98 5.61 -5.10
CA GLY A 206 5.03 6.02 -4.05
C GLY A 206 3.80 6.78 -4.56
N GLY A 207 3.41 6.58 -5.83
CA GLY A 207 2.22 7.18 -6.41
C GLY A 207 0.93 6.48 -5.97
N LEU A 208 -0.19 7.12 -6.28
CA LEU A 208 -1.53 6.54 -6.11
C LEU A 208 -2.11 6.18 -7.48
N SER A 209 -3.01 5.22 -7.48
CA SER A 209 -3.82 4.88 -8.65
C SER A 209 -5.29 4.75 -8.28
N PHE A 210 -6.15 5.08 -9.20
CA PHE A 210 -7.58 4.83 -9.10
C PHE A 210 -8.16 4.49 -10.47
N ILE A 211 -9.27 3.76 -10.47
CA ILE A 211 -9.91 3.28 -11.69
C ILE A 211 -11.28 3.94 -11.83
N ILE A 212 -11.51 4.54 -12.98
CA ILE A 212 -12.81 5.10 -13.37
C ILE A 212 -13.12 4.56 -14.76
N ASP A 213 -14.29 3.92 -14.95
CA ASP A 213 -14.76 3.40 -16.23
C ASP A 213 -13.72 2.53 -16.98
N ASN A 214 -13.05 1.64 -16.24
CA ASN A 214 -11.94 0.79 -16.75
C ASN A 214 -10.72 1.56 -17.29
N VAL A 215 -10.55 2.81 -16.88
CA VAL A 215 -9.37 3.62 -17.16
C VAL A 215 -8.58 3.83 -15.89
N ALA A 216 -7.30 3.52 -15.91
CA ALA A 216 -6.39 3.77 -14.78
C ALA A 216 -5.86 5.20 -14.82
N TYR A 217 -5.96 5.88 -13.72
CA TYR A 217 -5.33 7.19 -13.45
C TYR A 217 -4.18 6.99 -12.45
N ILE A 218 -3.01 7.55 -12.78
CA ILE A 218 -1.75 7.34 -12.05
C ILE A 218 -1.07 8.68 -11.79
#